data_6f2124c518a868e56fd0d1be55f24dc4
#
_entry.id   6f2124c518a868e56fd0d1be55f24dc4
#
_cell.length_a   1.000
_cell.length_b   1.000
_cell.length_c   1.000
_cell.angle_alpha   90.00
_cell.angle_beta   90.00
_cell.angle_gamma   90.00
#
_symmetry.space_group_name_H-M   'P 1'
#
loop_
_entity.id
_entity.type
_entity.pdbx_description
1 polymer ?
#
loop_
_entity_poly.entity_id
_entity_poly.type
_entity_poly.pdbx_seq_one_letter_code
_entity_poly.pdbx_strand_id
1 'polypeptide(L)'
;MSTEKNPEAPLFPEEKAPPSPPKEAVLSYLAQTLSVAKTLKRFPNLKPKDLQEIFESCARLISGGEAKTSVSPPVPEISEISIHADGASRGNPGEAGAGVVIADEHGKTLKEWKSYLGITTNNVAEYRAVLLALEKASALGAKGVIINLDSELVVRQLKGEYKVREAHLRPLYQKALELLATFQKYRLRHVPREENLRADQLANEAIDRKIQI
;
A
#
# COMPACT_ATOMS: atom_id res chain seq x y z
N MET A 1 -53.19 -18.32 43.34
CA MET A 1 -53.01 -16.88 43.01
C MET A 1 -51.66 -16.73 42.37
N SER A 2 -51.60 -16.79 41.02
CA SER A 2 -50.37 -16.67 40.24
C SER A 2 -50.29 -15.23 39.75
N THR A 3 -49.26 -14.53 40.14
CA THR A 3 -48.95 -13.17 39.65
C THR A 3 -48.14 -13.27 38.40
N GLU A 4 -48.79 -13.03 37.24
CA GLU A 4 -48.12 -12.79 35.96
C GLU A 4 -47.32 -11.50 36.05
N LYS A 5 -46.02 -11.59 35.83
CA LYS A 5 -45.13 -10.43 35.53
C LYS A 5 -45.25 -10.07 34.07
N ASN A 6 -45.82 -8.89 33.84
CA ASN A 6 -45.84 -8.23 32.53
C ASN A 6 -44.41 -7.79 32.18
N PRO A 7 -43.85 -8.11 31.01
CA PRO A 7 -42.53 -7.60 30.59
C PRO A 7 -42.65 -6.11 30.24
N GLU A 8 -41.86 -5.29 30.93
CA GLU A 8 -41.72 -3.85 30.63
C GLU A 8 -41.26 -3.63 29.21
N ALA A 9 -41.98 -2.79 28.48
CA ALA A 9 -41.57 -2.33 27.14
C ALA A 9 -40.29 -1.50 27.24
N PRO A 10 -39.38 -1.56 26.24
CA PRO A 10 -38.13 -0.81 26.26
C PRO A 10 -38.41 0.69 26.25
N LEU A 11 -37.75 1.41 27.15
CA LEU A 11 -37.94 2.85 27.44
C LEU A 11 -37.42 3.80 26.35
N PHE A 12 -36.77 3.29 25.28
CA PHE A 12 -36.29 4.09 24.19
C PHE A 12 -36.71 3.47 22.84
N PRO A 13 -37.23 4.27 21.89
CA PRO A 13 -37.48 3.78 20.55
C PRO A 13 -36.13 3.40 19.89
N GLU A 14 -36.04 2.21 19.30
CA GLU A 14 -34.90 1.82 18.48
C GLU A 14 -34.71 2.86 17.38
N GLU A 15 -33.65 3.61 17.47
CA GLU A 15 -33.22 4.53 16.41
C GLU A 15 -32.88 3.68 15.18
N LYS A 16 -33.75 3.70 14.18
CA LYS A 16 -33.46 3.04 12.88
C LYS A 16 -32.21 3.63 12.32
N ALA A 17 -31.22 2.77 12.08
CA ALA A 17 -29.98 3.16 11.40
C ALA A 17 -30.32 3.97 10.13
N PRO A 18 -29.65 5.11 9.88
CA PRO A 18 -29.93 5.91 8.70
C PRO A 18 -29.76 5.07 7.43
N PRO A 19 -30.56 5.32 6.41
CA PRO A 19 -30.52 4.52 5.17
C PRO A 19 -29.14 4.61 4.52
N SER A 20 -28.72 3.51 3.88
CA SER A 20 -27.47 3.47 3.11
C SER A 20 -27.50 4.52 1.99
N PRO A 21 -26.38 5.19 1.72
CA PRO A 21 -26.32 6.21 0.67
C PRO A 21 -26.62 5.61 -0.72
N PRO A 22 -27.22 6.38 -1.64
CA PRO A 22 -27.45 5.93 -3.02
C PRO A 22 -26.12 5.56 -3.70
N LYS A 23 -26.12 4.44 -4.43
CA LYS A 23 -24.91 3.92 -5.11
C LYS A 23 -24.30 4.94 -6.07
N GLU A 24 -25.13 5.68 -6.79
CA GLU A 24 -24.73 6.72 -7.74
C GLU A 24 -23.99 7.87 -7.05
N ALA A 25 -24.43 8.29 -5.87
CA ALA A 25 -23.75 9.35 -5.09
C ALA A 25 -22.37 8.90 -4.63
N VAL A 26 -22.24 7.65 -4.21
CA VAL A 26 -20.95 7.05 -3.79
C VAL A 26 -19.99 6.97 -4.96
N LEU A 27 -20.43 6.48 -6.10
CA LEU A 27 -19.61 6.36 -7.31
C LEU A 27 -19.18 7.72 -7.86
N SER A 28 -20.10 8.69 -7.91
CA SER A 28 -19.81 10.05 -8.35
C SER A 28 -18.75 10.71 -7.48
N TYR A 29 -18.86 10.57 -6.16
CA TYR A 29 -17.86 11.12 -5.23
C TYR A 29 -16.52 10.42 -5.36
N LEU A 30 -16.51 9.09 -5.51
CA LEU A 30 -15.28 8.33 -5.71
C LEU A 30 -14.59 8.70 -7.02
N ALA A 31 -15.35 8.88 -8.12
CA ALA A 31 -14.83 9.31 -9.41
C ALA A 31 -14.17 10.71 -9.33
N GLN A 32 -14.76 11.63 -8.56
CA GLN A 32 -14.20 12.96 -8.36
C GLN A 32 -12.94 12.98 -7.51
N THR A 33 -12.88 12.13 -6.48
CA THR A 33 -11.79 12.17 -5.50
C THR A 33 -10.70 11.14 -5.76
N LEU A 34 -11.01 10.06 -6.51
CA LEU A 34 -10.18 8.87 -6.72
C LEU A 34 -9.59 8.30 -5.41
N SER A 35 -10.33 8.45 -4.31
CA SER A 35 -9.87 8.07 -2.97
C SER A 35 -10.94 7.33 -2.19
N VAL A 36 -10.72 6.04 -1.98
CA VAL A 36 -11.55 5.18 -1.13
C VAL A 36 -11.63 5.73 0.31
N ALA A 37 -10.51 6.18 0.86
CA ALA A 37 -10.47 6.72 2.23
C ALA A 37 -11.34 7.99 2.40
N LYS A 38 -11.28 8.92 1.44
CA LYS A 38 -12.14 10.11 1.46
C LYS A 38 -13.60 9.74 1.27
N THR A 39 -13.89 8.75 0.42
CA THR A 39 -15.24 8.26 0.17
C THR A 39 -15.85 7.65 1.44
N LEU A 40 -15.12 6.77 2.13
CA LEU A 40 -15.59 6.19 3.40
C LEU A 40 -15.77 7.24 4.49
N LYS A 41 -14.92 8.26 4.53
CA LYS A 41 -15.08 9.38 5.47
C LYS A 41 -16.32 10.24 5.15
N ARG A 42 -16.65 10.43 3.87
CA ARG A 42 -17.84 11.19 3.41
C ARG A 42 -19.13 10.44 3.69
N PHE A 43 -19.11 9.12 3.64
CA PHE A 43 -20.25 8.24 3.85
C PHE A 43 -19.96 7.27 5.01
N PRO A 44 -20.12 7.69 6.30
CA PRO A 44 -19.68 6.92 7.46
C PRO A 44 -20.42 5.60 7.66
N ASN A 45 -21.62 5.46 7.08
CA ASN A 45 -22.38 4.21 7.12
C ASN A 45 -21.98 3.20 6.05
N LEU A 46 -21.06 3.57 5.15
CA LEU A 46 -20.55 2.71 4.08
C LEU A 46 -19.35 1.92 4.59
N LYS A 47 -19.41 0.61 4.52
CA LYS A 47 -18.28 -0.27 4.84
C LYS A 47 -17.45 -0.56 3.60
N PRO A 48 -16.17 -0.92 3.70
CA PRO A 48 -15.35 -1.32 2.56
C PRO A 48 -16.00 -2.40 1.68
N LYS A 49 -16.71 -3.35 2.29
CA LYS A 49 -17.45 -4.41 1.59
C LYS A 49 -18.58 -3.87 0.71
N ASP A 50 -19.27 -2.84 1.16
CA ASP A 50 -20.37 -2.23 0.41
C ASP A 50 -19.84 -1.53 -0.86
N LEU A 51 -18.64 -0.93 -0.79
CA LEU A 51 -17.94 -0.40 -1.98
C LEU A 51 -17.63 -1.49 -2.99
N GLN A 52 -17.15 -2.65 -2.53
CA GLN A 52 -16.88 -3.78 -3.40
C GLN A 52 -18.14 -4.23 -4.13
N GLU A 53 -19.28 -4.37 -3.43
CA GLU A 53 -20.58 -4.73 -4.02
C GLU A 53 -21.07 -3.70 -5.05
N ILE A 54 -20.81 -2.41 -4.80
CA ILE A 54 -21.14 -1.33 -5.75
C ILE A 54 -20.32 -1.50 -7.04
N PHE A 55 -19.01 -1.73 -6.94
CA PHE A 55 -18.15 -1.95 -8.10
C PHE A 55 -18.52 -3.21 -8.88
N GLU A 56 -18.81 -4.31 -8.20
CA GLU A 56 -19.25 -5.54 -8.84
C GLU A 56 -20.59 -5.36 -9.58
N SER A 57 -21.49 -4.55 -8.99
CA SER A 57 -22.76 -4.21 -9.66
C SER A 57 -22.55 -3.39 -10.93
N CYS A 58 -21.61 -2.44 -10.90
CA CYS A 58 -21.24 -1.65 -12.08
C CYS A 58 -20.57 -2.50 -13.16
N ALA A 59 -19.65 -3.39 -12.75
CA ALA A 59 -19.01 -4.32 -13.68
C ALA A 59 -20.02 -5.19 -14.41
N ARG A 60 -21.07 -5.67 -13.72
CA ARG A 60 -22.17 -6.45 -14.32
C ARG A 60 -22.98 -5.64 -15.33
N LEU A 61 -23.23 -4.36 -15.07
CA LEU A 61 -23.96 -3.47 -16.00
C LEU A 61 -23.17 -3.20 -17.27
N ILE A 62 -21.85 -3.10 -17.18
CA ILE A 62 -20.97 -2.86 -18.34
C ILE A 62 -20.81 -4.12 -19.19
N SER A 63 -20.91 -5.31 -18.59
CA SER A 63 -20.71 -6.61 -19.27
C SER A 63 -21.94 -7.12 -20.03
N GLY A 64 -23.07 -6.37 -20.08
CA GLY A 64 -24.28 -6.74 -20.84
C GLY A 64 -24.80 -8.15 -20.52
N GLY A 65 -25.39 -8.30 -19.34
CA GLY A 65 -26.21 -9.40 -18.85
C GLY A 65 -26.06 -10.78 -19.48
N GLU A 66 -25.23 -11.62 -18.88
CA GLU A 66 -25.52 -13.04 -18.66
C GLU A 66 -24.73 -13.46 -17.43
N ALA A 67 -25.44 -13.95 -16.41
CA ALA A 67 -24.85 -14.42 -15.16
C ALA A 67 -24.10 -15.73 -15.41
N LYS A 68 -22.87 -15.62 -15.86
CA LYS A 68 -21.85 -16.61 -15.52
C LYS A 68 -21.13 -16.04 -14.30
N THR A 69 -21.08 -16.82 -13.23
CA THR A 69 -20.15 -16.64 -12.13
C THR A 69 -18.74 -16.45 -12.72
N SER A 70 -18.46 -15.26 -13.21
CA SER A 70 -17.10 -14.87 -13.57
C SER A 70 -16.46 -14.42 -12.27
N VAL A 71 -15.78 -15.33 -11.60
CA VAL A 71 -14.49 -14.99 -11.03
C VAL A 71 -13.92 -13.91 -11.94
N SER A 72 -13.71 -12.70 -11.42
CA SER A 72 -12.91 -11.66 -12.09
C SER A 72 -11.76 -12.39 -12.76
N PRO A 73 -11.40 -12.08 -14.04
CA PRO A 73 -10.26 -12.76 -14.63
C PRO A 73 -9.17 -12.64 -13.60
N PRO A 74 -8.54 -13.74 -13.18
CA PRO A 74 -7.54 -13.67 -12.13
C PRO A 74 -6.60 -12.57 -12.58
N VAL A 75 -6.50 -11.49 -11.80
CA VAL A 75 -5.39 -10.55 -11.94
C VAL A 75 -4.22 -11.50 -11.99
N PRO A 76 -3.43 -11.55 -13.10
CA PRO A 76 -2.42 -12.59 -13.23
C PRO A 76 -1.67 -12.59 -11.92
N GLU A 77 -1.79 -13.69 -11.15
CA GLU A 77 -1.19 -13.75 -9.82
C GLU A 77 0.29 -13.61 -10.05
N ILE A 78 0.79 -12.41 -9.84
CA ILE A 78 2.22 -12.14 -9.95
C ILE A 78 2.85 -12.93 -8.81
N SER A 79 3.29 -14.14 -9.12
CA SER A 79 3.74 -15.10 -8.11
C SER A 79 4.93 -14.56 -7.33
N GLU A 80 5.86 -13.92 -8.01
CA GLU A 80 7.04 -13.30 -7.41
C GLU A 80 7.49 -12.11 -8.26
N ILE A 81 7.81 -10.98 -7.63
CA ILE A 81 8.36 -9.79 -8.29
C ILE A 81 9.73 -9.45 -7.73
N SER A 82 10.57 -8.87 -8.59
CA SER A 82 11.85 -8.29 -8.19
C SER A 82 11.68 -6.78 -8.00
N ILE A 83 12.18 -6.28 -6.89
CA ILE A 83 12.11 -4.88 -6.50
C ILE A 83 13.54 -4.35 -6.36
N HIS A 84 13.81 -3.20 -6.95
CA HIS A 84 14.97 -2.38 -6.68
C HIS A 84 14.50 -1.09 -6.02
N ALA A 85 15.08 -0.73 -4.89
CA ALA A 85 14.72 0.49 -4.17
C ALA A 85 15.98 1.22 -3.71
N ASP A 86 15.95 2.54 -3.75
CA ASP A 86 17.00 3.40 -3.29
C ASP A 86 16.47 4.68 -2.66
N GLY A 87 17.16 5.15 -1.64
CA GLY A 87 16.88 6.41 -0.96
C GLY A 87 18.12 7.31 -0.97
N ALA A 88 18.02 8.46 -1.64
CA ALA A 88 19.09 9.44 -1.72
C ALA A 88 18.83 10.66 -0.85
N SER A 89 19.92 11.27 -0.30
CA SER A 89 19.85 12.55 0.39
C SER A 89 21.03 13.45 -0.01
N ARG A 90 20.73 14.71 -0.37
CA ARG A 90 21.75 15.72 -0.71
C ARG A 90 22.19 16.47 0.54
N GLY A 91 22.90 15.78 1.41
CA GLY A 91 23.29 16.18 2.75
C GLY A 91 22.75 15.21 3.80
N ASN A 92 23.21 15.31 5.06
CA ASN A 92 22.81 14.35 6.09
C ASN A 92 22.57 15.05 7.45
N PRO A 93 21.39 15.68 7.65
CA PRO A 93 20.19 15.69 6.79
C PRO A 93 20.29 16.63 5.58
N GLY A 94 19.47 16.34 4.54
CA GLY A 94 19.36 17.15 3.34
C GLY A 94 18.10 16.83 2.54
N GLU A 95 17.91 17.50 1.41
CA GLU A 95 16.82 17.17 0.47
C GLU A 95 16.96 15.72 0.03
N ALA A 96 15.87 14.96 0.17
CA ALA A 96 15.88 13.53 0.00
C ALA A 96 14.76 13.03 -0.92
N GLY A 97 15.01 11.91 -1.57
CA GLY A 97 14.08 11.25 -2.47
C GLY A 97 14.17 9.73 -2.35
N ALA A 98 13.13 9.06 -2.79
CA ALA A 98 13.06 7.61 -2.93
C ALA A 98 12.76 7.23 -4.37
N GLY A 99 13.41 6.18 -4.85
CA GLY A 99 13.20 5.57 -6.15
C GLY A 99 12.90 4.08 -6.01
N VAL A 100 11.96 3.58 -6.81
CA VAL A 100 11.52 2.18 -6.80
C VAL A 100 11.31 1.71 -8.22
N VAL A 101 11.86 0.54 -8.54
CA VAL A 101 11.64 -0.21 -9.78
C VAL A 101 11.09 -1.57 -9.42
N ILE A 102 9.97 -1.94 -10.00
CA ILE A 102 9.39 -3.28 -9.87
C ILE A 102 9.44 -3.97 -11.23
N ALA A 103 9.99 -5.18 -11.24
CA ALA A 103 10.09 -6.04 -12.40
C ALA A 103 9.44 -7.41 -12.15
N ASP A 104 9.02 -8.07 -13.23
CA ASP A 104 8.56 -9.45 -13.18
C ASP A 104 9.71 -10.45 -12.99
N GLU A 105 9.38 -11.73 -12.94
CA GLU A 105 10.34 -12.83 -12.78
C GLU A 105 11.35 -12.95 -13.95
N HIS A 106 11.04 -12.33 -15.09
CA HIS A 106 11.93 -12.29 -16.26
C HIS A 106 12.81 -11.05 -16.31
N GLY A 107 12.71 -10.17 -15.30
CA GLY A 107 13.46 -8.92 -15.22
C GLY A 107 12.88 -7.78 -16.06
N LYS A 108 11.70 -7.96 -16.65
CA LYS A 108 11.00 -6.89 -17.37
C LYS A 108 10.40 -5.91 -16.38
N THR A 109 10.75 -4.64 -16.49
CA THR A 109 10.17 -3.57 -15.65
C THR A 109 8.67 -3.49 -15.85
N LEU A 110 7.94 -3.65 -14.76
CA LEU A 110 6.49 -3.50 -14.69
C LEU A 110 6.11 -2.05 -14.39
N LYS A 111 6.75 -1.46 -13.38
CA LYS A 111 6.46 -0.08 -12.96
C LYS A 111 7.64 0.55 -12.23
N GLU A 112 7.68 1.88 -12.28
CA GLU A 112 8.64 2.73 -11.58
C GLU A 112 7.90 3.78 -10.75
N TRP A 113 8.45 4.11 -9.58
CA TRP A 113 7.97 5.20 -8.74
C TRP A 113 9.14 6.01 -8.22
N LYS A 114 8.86 7.28 -7.97
CA LYS A 114 9.79 8.21 -7.34
C LYS A 114 9.01 9.17 -6.45
N SER A 115 9.56 9.49 -5.28
CA SER A 115 8.91 10.36 -4.32
C SER A 115 9.92 11.26 -3.63
N TYR A 116 9.66 12.57 -3.63
CA TYR A 116 10.37 13.53 -2.81
C TYR A 116 9.99 13.38 -1.34
N LEU A 117 10.96 13.29 -0.46
CA LEU A 117 10.77 12.98 0.95
C LEU A 117 10.92 14.19 1.89
N GLY A 118 11.21 15.39 1.33
CA GLY A 118 11.57 16.55 2.11
C GLY A 118 13.01 16.48 2.61
N ILE A 119 13.29 17.17 3.72
CA ILE A 119 14.63 17.17 4.34
C ILE A 119 14.71 16.02 5.33
N THR A 120 15.65 15.09 5.11
CA THR A 120 15.88 13.97 6.02
C THR A 120 17.29 13.39 5.86
N THR A 121 17.64 12.39 6.71
CA THR A 121 18.92 11.69 6.61
C THR A 121 18.89 10.61 5.54
N ASN A 122 20.07 10.19 5.05
CA ASN A 122 20.16 9.12 4.06
C ASN A 122 19.52 7.82 4.55
N ASN A 123 19.81 7.40 5.79
CA ASN A 123 19.23 6.17 6.34
C ASN A 123 17.69 6.22 6.39
N VAL A 124 17.10 7.38 6.69
CA VAL A 124 15.63 7.55 6.64
C VAL A 124 15.12 7.45 5.21
N ALA A 125 15.83 8.05 4.23
CA ALA A 125 15.45 7.98 2.83
C ALA A 125 15.46 6.53 2.32
N GLU A 126 16.49 5.74 2.65
CA GLU A 126 16.58 4.33 2.30
C GLU A 126 15.44 3.51 2.89
N TYR A 127 15.14 3.66 4.19
CA TYR A 127 13.98 2.99 4.79
C TYR A 127 12.65 3.41 4.16
N ARG A 128 12.47 4.69 3.82
CA ARG A 128 11.25 5.16 3.12
C ARG A 128 11.14 4.60 1.72
N ALA A 129 12.25 4.41 1.02
CA ALA A 129 12.26 3.74 -0.28
C ALA A 129 11.80 2.28 -0.17
N VAL A 130 12.29 1.55 0.84
CA VAL A 130 11.84 0.19 1.13
C VAL A 130 10.35 0.15 1.46
N LEU A 131 9.84 1.05 2.30
CA LEU A 131 8.41 1.11 2.63
C LEU A 131 7.56 1.38 1.39
N LEU A 132 7.95 2.37 0.58
CA LEU A 132 7.29 2.67 -0.69
C LEU A 132 7.25 1.45 -1.61
N ALA A 133 8.37 0.74 -1.74
CA ALA A 133 8.50 -0.45 -2.56
C ALA A 133 7.55 -1.56 -2.12
N LEU A 134 7.50 -1.85 -0.82
CA LEU A 134 6.63 -2.89 -0.25
C LEU A 134 5.14 -2.52 -0.38
N GLU A 135 4.77 -1.26 -0.14
CA GLU A 135 3.40 -0.77 -0.32
C GLU A 135 2.95 -0.90 -1.78
N LYS A 136 3.83 -0.55 -2.74
CA LYS A 136 3.52 -0.69 -4.18
C LYS A 136 3.45 -2.15 -4.64
N ALA A 137 4.33 -3.02 -4.13
CA ALA A 137 4.30 -4.46 -4.38
C ALA A 137 2.99 -5.11 -3.88
N SER A 138 2.58 -4.75 -2.67
CA SER A 138 1.31 -5.20 -2.10
C SER A 138 0.11 -4.72 -2.92
N ALA A 139 0.12 -3.46 -3.38
CA ALA A 139 -0.93 -2.90 -4.23
C ALA A 139 -1.01 -3.57 -5.61
N LEU A 140 0.08 -4.15 -6.11
CA LEU A 140 0.11 -4.96 -7.34
C LEU A 140 -0.37 -6.41 -7.11
N GLY A 141 -0.68 -6.80 -5.87
CA GLY A 141 -1.13 -8.15 -5.55
C GLY A 141 -0.02 -9.20 -5.53
N ALA A 142 1.24 -8.80 -5.42
CA ALA A 142 2.36 -9.74 -5.37
C ALA A 142 2.25 -10.68 -4.17
N LYS A 143 2.46 -11.98 -4.41
CA LYS A 143 2.49 -13.01 -3.34
C LYS A 143 3.88 -13.17 -2.77
N GLY A 144 4.91 -12.98 -3.58
CA GLY A 144 6.31 -13.05 -3.19
C GLY A 144 7.10 -11.86 -3.69
N VAL A 145 8.15 -11.46 -2.95
CA VAL A 145 8.99 -10.34 -3.31
C VAL A 145 10.48 -10.66 -3.12
N ILE A 146 11.29 -10.26 -4.07
CA ILE A 146 12.76 -10.21 -3.95
C ILE A 146 13.13 -8.74 -3.89
N ILE A 147 13.71 -8.29 -2.78
CA ILE A 147 14.05 -6.88 -2.56
C ILE A 147 15.56 -6.74 -2.67
N ASN A 148 16.00 -6.00 -3.67
CA ASN A 148 17.39 -5.72 -3.95
C ASN A 148 17.70 -4.28 -3.52
N LEU A 149 18.67 -4.12 -2.63
CA LEU A 149 19.12 -2.86 -2.08
C LEU A 149 20.64 -2.80 -2.12
N ASP A 150 21.21 -1.65 -2.41
CA ASP A 150 22.65 -1.42 -2.33
C ASP A 150 23.08 -0.93 -0.93
N SER A 151 22.12 -0.65 -0.02
CA SER A 151 22.39 -0.40 1.37
C SER A 151 22.57 -1.70 2.14
N GLU A 152 23.82 -2.12 2.36
CA GLU A 152 24.15 -3.29 3.18
C GLU A 152 23.60 -3.15 4.61
N LEU A 153 23.65 -1.92 5.16
CA LEU A 153 23.14 -1.63 6.49
C LEU A 153 21.66 -1.97 6.62
N VAL A 154 20.83 -1.48 5.71
CA VAL A 154 19.38 -1.71 5.73
C VAL A 154 19.07 -3.20 5.53
N VAL A 155 19.74 -3.86 4.59
CA VAL A 155 19.57 -5.30 4.36
C VAL A 155 19.89 -6.10 5.62
N ARG A 156 21.01 -5.86 6.27
CA ARG A 156 21.42 -6.57 7.50
C ARG A 156 20.49 -6.27 8.68
N GLN A 157 20.00 -5.04 8.77
CA GLN A 157 19.02 -4.68 9.79
C GLN A 157 17.69 -5.42 9.56
N LEU A 158 17.15 -5.43 8.36
CA LEU A 158 15.91 -6.12 8.03
C LEU A 158 16.02 -7.65 8.17
N LYS A 159 17.20 -8.23 7.98
CA LYS A 159 17.49 -9.64 8.28
C LYS A 159 17.65 -9.93 9.78
N GLY A 160 17.68 -8.90 10.64
CA GLY A 160 17.92 -9.06 12.06
C GLY A 160 19.39 -9.30 12.46
N GLU A 161 20.32 -9.23 11.50
CA GLU A 161 21.76 -9.41 11.73
C GLU A 161 22.35 -8.19 12.46
N TYR A 162 21.82 -6.99 12.18
CA TYR A 162 22.25 -5.76 12.83
C TYR A 162 21.10 -5.10 13.59
N LYS A 163 21.41 -4.57 14.78
CA LYS A 163 20.44 -3.83 15.59
C LYS A 163 20.24 -2.40 15.06
N VAL A 164 18.98 -1.95 14.97
CA VAL A 164 18.65 -0.56 14.72
C VAL A 164 18.86 0.24 16.00
N ARG A 165 19.97 0.97 16.09
CA ARG A 165 20.35 1.75 17.29
C ARG A 165 19.65 3.11 17.33
N GLU A 166 19.49 3.76 16.19
CA GLU A 166 18.89 5.07 16.05
C GLU A 166 17.39 5.04 16.33
N ALA A 167 16.96 5.78 17.36
CA ALA A 167 15.56 5.73 17.81
C ALA A 167 14.57 6.14 16.73
N HIS A 168 14.92 7.11 15.88
CA HIS A 168 14.05 7.61 14.83
C HIS A 168 13.91 6.63 13.63
N LEU A 169 14.81 5.67 13.47
CA LEU A 169 14.70 4.61 12.45
C LEU A 169 13.83 3.42 12.89
N ARG A 170 13.70 3.21 14.21
CA ARG A 170 12.95 2.05 14.73
C ARG A 170 11.50 1.95 14.22
N PRO A 171 10.72 3.04 14.15
CA PRO A 171 9.36 2.97 13.60
C PRO A 171 9.34 2.56 12.13
N LEU A 172 10.30 3.04 11.32
CA LEU A 172 10.40 2.70 9.90
C LEU A 172 10.80 1.24 9.72
N TYR A 173 11.76 0.77 10.49
CA TYR A 173 12.18 -0.62 10.55
C TYR A 173 11.01 -1.54 10.93
N GLN A 174 10.28 -1.20 11.99
CA GLN A 174 9.14 -2.00 12.44
C GLN A 174 8.06 -2.08 11.36
N LYS A 175 7.72 -0.95 10.75
CA LYS A 175 6.76 -0.90 9.65
C LYS A 175 7.21 -1.73 8.44
N ALA A 176 8.51 -1.73 8.13
CA ALA A 176 9.06 -2.55 7.05
C ALA A 176 8.90 -4.06 7.35
N LEU A 177 9.16 -4.49 8.59
CA LEU A 177 8.94 -5.88 9.00
C LEU A 177 7.45 -6.28 8.94
N GLU A 178 6.55 -5.40 9.38
CA GLU A 178 5.10 -5.61 9.29
C GLU A 178 4.65 -5.80 7.84
N LEU A 179 5.12 -4.96 6.92
CA LEU A 179 4.82 -5.09 5.49
C LEU A 179 5.43 -6.36 4.89
N LEU A 180 6.67 -6.70 5.23
CA LEU A 180 7.31 -7.94 4.77
C LEU A 180 6.51 -9.17 5.20
N ALA A 181 5.95 -9.17 6.41
CA ALA A 181 5.15 -10.28 6.93
C ALA A 181 3.81 -10.47 6.19
N THR A 182 3.36 -9.50 5.40
CA THR A 182 2.14 -9.65 4.58
C THR A 182 2.34 -10.49 3.33
N PHE A 183 3.58 -10.68 2.87
CA PHE A 183 3.90 -11.50 1.71
C PHE A 183 4.05 -12.97 2.11
N GLN A 184 3.62 -13.88 1.23
CA GLN A 184 3.77 -15.33 1.46
C GLN A 184 5.25 -15.74 1.53
N LYS A 185 6.10 -15.05 0.77
CA LYS A 185 7.56 -15.22 0.79
C LYS A 185 8.24 -13.91 0.46
N TYR A 186 9.41 -13.69 1.07
CA TYR A 186 10.27 -12.58 0.69
C TYR A 186 11.73 -12.96 0.78
N ARG A 187 12.55 -12.30 -0.01
CA ARG A 187 14.02 -12.39 0.02
C ARG A 187 14.63 -10.99 0.01
N LEU A 188 15.59 -10.78 0.89
CA LEU A 188 16.36 -9.53 0.97
C LEU A 188 17.76 -9.81 0.41
N ARG A 189 18.17 -9.03 -0.57
CA ARG A 189 19.47 -9.11 -1.22
C ARG A 189 20.19 -7.78 -1.13
N HIS A 190 21.45 -7.82 -0.71
CA HIS A 190 22.38 -6.73 -0.97
C HIS A 190 22.92 -6.90 -2.37
N VAL A 191 22.86 -5.86 -3.18
CA VAL A 191 23.36 -5.82 -4.55
C VAL A 191 24.39 -4.72 -4.70
N PRO A 192 25.35 -4.85 -5.62
CA PRO A 192 26.24 -3.75 -5.98
C PRO A 192 25.44 -2.54 -6.50
N ARG A 193 25.98 -1.33 -6.31
CA ARG A 193 25.31 -0.09 -6.72
C ARG A 193 24.99 -0.06 -8.22
N GLU A 194 25.84 -0.70 -9.01
CA GLU A 194 25.70 -0.81 -10.46
C GLU A 194 24.41 -1.56 -10.86
N GLU A 195 23.94 -2.48 -10.01
CA GLU A 195 22.68 -3.21 -10.21
C GLU A 195 21.45 -2.43 -9.70
N ASN A 196 21.67 -1.32 -8.95
CA ASN A 196 20.59 -0.48 -8.38
C ASN A 196 20.47 0.91 -9.06
N LEU A 197 21.25 1.16 -10.14
CA LEU A 197 21.38 2.47 -10.79
C LEU A 197 20.04 3.12 -11.15
N ARG A 198 19.05 2.32 -11.59
CA ARG A 198 17.78 2.89 -12.01
C ARG A 198 16.97 3.42 -10.82
N ALA A 199 17.01 2.73 -9.68
CA ALA A 199 16.35 3.19 -8.45
C ALA A 199 17.07 4.46 -7.91
N ASP A 200 18.41 4.49 -7.93
CA ASP A 200 19.22 5.67 -7.58
C ASP A 200 18.86 6.88 -8.46
N GLN A 201 18.76 6.70 -9.78
CA GLN A 201 18.33 7.77 -10.70
C GLN A 201 16.95 8.30 -10.35
N LEU A 202 15.98 7.43 -10.07
CA LEU A 202 14.62 7.83 -9.70
C LEU A 202 14.59 8.60 -8.38
N ALA A 203 15.39 8.18 -7.37
CA ALA A 203 15.52 8.90 -6.12
C ALA A 203 16.07 10.32 -6.34
N ASN A 204 17.11 10.46 -7.15
CA ASN A 204 17.68 11.75 -7.51
C ASN A 204 16.73 12.62 -8.34
N GLU A 205 16.02 12.05 -9.34
CA GLU A 205 14.98 12.76 -10.09
C GLU A 205 13.84 13.27 -9.19
N ALA A 206 13.50 12.51 -8.14
CA ALA A 206 12.49 12.95 -7.17
C ALA A 206 12.92 14.22 -6.43
N ILE A 207 14.20 14.31 -6.06
CA ILE A 207 14.79 15.50 -5.42
C ILE A 207 14.77 16.68 -6.40
N ASP A 208 15.25 16.49 -7.63
CA ASP A 208 15.38 17.55 -8.62
C ASP A 208 14.04 18.19 -8.98
N ARG A 209 13.00 17.37 -9.10
CA ARG A 209 11.66 17.81 -9.54
C ARG A 209 10.67 17.99 -8.39
N LYS A 210 11.05 17.71 -7.14
CA LYS A 210 10.21 17.73 -5.94
C LYS A 210 8.86 17.02 -6.13
N ILE A 211 8.91 15.85 -6.79
CA ILE A 211 7.72 15.04 -7.09
C ILE A 211 7.26 14.35 -5.82
N GLN A 212 6.02 14.59 -5.41
CA GLN A 212 5.33 13.87 -4.33
C GLN A 212 4.27 12.93 -4.94
N ILE A 213 4.19 11.70 -4.39
CA ILE A 213 3.18 10.70 -4.78
C ILE A 213 2.04 10.72 -3.76
#